data_35a82665453e699be16a190bd631c0a1
#
_entry.id   35a82665453e699be16a190bd631c0a1
#
_cell.length_a   1.000
_cell.length_b   1.000
_cell.length_c   1.000
_cell.angle_alpha   90.00
_cell.angle_beta   90.00
_cell.angle_gamma   90.00
#
_symmetry.space_group_name_H-M   'P 1'
#
loop_
_entity.id
_entity.type
_entity.pdbx_description
1 polymer ?
#
loop_
_entity_poly.entity_id
_entity_poly.type
_entity_poly.pdbx_seq_one_letter_code
_entity_poly.pdbx_strand_id
1 'polypeptide(L)'
;AIEDGVRCRILYRAQTDAQPMPRLIDPLAFEAFDDYAYLVAWNVEKDAERRYRLDRISDVELTDDSIGRREPSDLTVEDHLAQAGTIVTVECPASSDDFSSWSGVVDVSPSPQGPCRLRVAVRVSTVSWLFDQVLAAGGNMKIVEPTAWREQLLRYAQELSQGNVAP
;
A
#
# COMPACT_ATOMS: atom_id res chain seq x y z
N ALA A 1 -0.50 26.01 -3.74
CA ALA A 1 0.82 25.42 -3.39
C ALA A 1 1.60 24.95 -4.61
N ILE A 2 1.02 24.03 -5.43
CA ILE A 2 1.73 23.52 -6.64
C ILE A 2 2.03 24.68 -7.61
N GLU A 3 1.04 25.47 -7.95
CA GLU A 3 1.19 26.60 -8.89
C GLU A 3 2.11 27.71 -8.34
N ASP A 4 2.05 27.94 -7.05
CA ASP A 4 2.81 29.00 -6.37
C ASP A 4 4.20 28.55 -5.94
N GLY A 5 4.53 27.27 -6.06
CA GLY A 5 5.81 26.70 -5.62
C GLY A 5 6.02 26.85 -4.11
N VAL A 6 5.02 26.51 -3.30
CA VAL A 6 5.05 26.66 -1.84
C VAL A 6 5.04 25.30 -1.16
N ARG A 7 5.92 25.12 -0.19
CA ARG A 7 6.01 23.93 0.68
C ARG A 7 4.79 23.81 1.56
N CYS A 8 4.36 22.59 1.83
CA CYS A 8 3.20 22.30 2.67
C CYS A 8 3.55 21.32 3.80
N ARG A 9 2.85 21.50 4.91
CA ARG A 9 2.74 20.47 5.95
C ARG A 9 1.38 19.80 5.79
N ILE A 10 1.38 18.47 5.63
CA ILE A 10 0.15 17.67 5.57
C ILE A 10 0.05 16.77 6.79
N LEU A 11 -1.17 16.52 7.27
CA LEU A 11 -1.47 15.41 8.18
C LEU A 11 -1.90 14.20 7.34
N TYR A 12 -1.03 13.21 7.28
CA TYR A 12 -1.21 12.02 6.44
C TYR A 12 -1.26 10.75 7.27
N ARG A 13 -2.25 9.90 7.01
CA ARG A 13 -2.37 8.58 7.60
C ARG A 13 -1.89 7.52 6.61
N ALA A 14 -0.64 7.06 6.78
CA ALA A 14 -0.18 5.90 6.02
C ALA A 14 -0.92 4.63 6.47
N GLN A 15 -0.90 3.60 5.64
CA GLN A 15 -1.63 2.35 5.92
C GLN A 15 -1.15 1.63 7.19
N THR A 16 0.13 1.83 7.55
CA THR A 16 0.75 1.28 8.76
C THR A 16 0.64 2.18 9.98
N ASP A 17 0.15 3.41 9.81
CA ASP A 17 0.08 4.40 10.89
C ASP A 17 -1.23 4.26 11.67
N ALA A 18 -1.15 4.19 12.99
CA ALA A 18 -2.33 4.17 13.86
C ALA A 18 -3.10 5.49 13.83
N GLN A 19 -2.39 6.62 13.63
CA GLN A 19 -2.94 7.97 13.57
C GLN A 19 -2.28 8.77 12.44
N PRO A 20 -2.95 9.84 11.94
CA PRO A 20 -2.32 10.76 10.99
C PRO A 20 -1.06 11.37 11.58
N MET A 21 0.00 11.42 10.78
CA MET A 21 1.30 11.97 11.15
C MET A 21 1.64 13.14 10.25
N PRO A 22 2.27 14.19 10.78
CA PRO A 22 2.69 15.33 9.97
C PRO A 22 3.79 14.90 8.99
N ARG A 23 3.72 15.46 7.77
CA ARG A 23 4.75 15.31 6.73
C ARG A 23 5.00 16.67 6.11
N LEU A 24 6.27 17.03 5.99
CA LEU A 24 6.67 18.22 5.27
C LEU A 24 6.98 17.85 3.82
N ILE A 25 6.28 18.46 2.87
CA ILE A 25 6.31 18.07 1.47
C ILE A 25 6.43 19.28 0.54
N ASP A 26 7.08 19.07 -0.57
CA ASP A 26 7.07 19.97 -1.73
C ASP A 26 6.12 19.37 -2.77
N PRO A 27 4.91 19.90 -2.95
CA PRO A 27 3.92 19.32 -3.85
C PRO A 27 4.31 19.56 -5.31
N LEU A 28 4.17 18.52 -6.15
CA LEU A 28 4.61 18.55 -7.55
C LEU A 28 3.45 18.44 -8.54
N ALA A 29 2.62 17.42 -8.39
CA ALA A 29 1.53 17.13 -9.33
C ALA A 29 0.41 16.32 -8.68
N PHE A 30 -0.73 16.22 -9.38
CA PHE A 30 -1.78 15.26 -9.08
C PHE A 30 -1.79 14.17 -10.13
N GLU A 31 -1.99 12.93 -9.69
CA GLU A 31 -2.15 11.76 -10.54
C GLU A 31 -3.39 10.98 -10.12
N ALA A 32 -4.06 10.34 -11.08
CA ALA A 32 -5.17 9.41 -10.82
C ALA A 32 -4.72 7.98 -11.16
N PHE A 33 -5.05 7.05 -10.30
CA PHE A 33 -4.83 5.63 -10.53
C PHE A 33 -5.95 4.82 -9.86
N ASP A 34 -6.60 3.93 -10.60
CA ASP A 34 -7.85 3.28 -10.21
C ASP A 34 -8.89 4.33 -9.74
N ASP A 35 -9.56 4.04 -8.64
CA ASP A 35 -10.56 4.90 -8.03
C ASP A 35 -9.98 5.99 -7.10
N TYR A 36 -8.65 6.19 -7.10
CA TYR A 36 -7.98 7.08 -6.17
C TYR A 36 -7.21 8.20 -6.87
N ALA A 37 -7.20 9.35 -6.21
CA ALA A 37 -6.33 10.46 -6.58
C ALA A 37 -5.13 10.54 -5.63
N TYR A 38 -3.97 10.85 -6.19
CA TYR A 38 -2.70 10.94 -5.51
C TYR A 38 -2.07 12.31 -5.70
N LEU A 39 -1.47 12.81 -4.63
CA LEU A 39 -0.55 13.93 -4.67
C LEU A 39 0.88 13.39 -4.82
N VAL A 40 1.53 13.72 -5.91
CA VAL A 40 2.97 13.51 -6.09
C VAL A 40 3.69 14.64 -5.39
N ALA A 41 4.57 14.32 -4.47
CA ALA A 41 5.32 15.33 -3.72
C ALA A 41 6.68 14.80 -3.28
N TRP A 42 7.64 15.71 -3.13
CA TRP A 42 8.90 15.41 -2.49
C TRP A 42 8.74 15.45 -0.97
N ASN A 43 9.01 14.35 -0.30
CA ASN A 43 9.06 14.31 1.15
C ASN A 43 10.40 14.86 1.63
N VAL A 44 10.38 15.98 2.34
CA VAL A 44 11.58 16.68 2.77
C VAL A 44 12.40 15.88 3.79
N GLU A 45 11.69 15.18 4.71
CA GLU A 45 12.33 14.41 5.77
C GLU A 45 12.98 13.11 5.25
N LYS A 46 12.39 12.52 4.21
CA LYS A 46 12.86 11.27 3.60
C LYS A 46 13.78 11.48 2.40
N ASP A 47 13.90 12.74 1.97
CA ASP A 47 14.64 13.14 0.78
C ASP A 47 14.29 12.28 -0.45
N ALA A 48 12.99 12.11 -0.71
CA ALA A 48 12.49 11.24 -1.75
C ALA A 48 11.11 11.65 -2.24
N GLU A 49 10.84 11.41 -3.54
CA GLU A 49 9.51 11.54 -4.09
C GLU A 49 8.56 10.49 -3.51
N ARG A 50 7.34 10.91 -3.20
CA ARG A 50 6.28 10.07 -2.63
C ARG A 50 4.94 10.40 -3.26
N ARG A 51 4.06 9.38 -3.27
CA ARG A 51 2.67 9.53 -3.67
C ARG A 51 1.77 9.40 -2.43
N TYR A 52 0.98 10.43 -2.20
CA TYR A 52 0.07 10.53 -1.07
C TYR A 52 -1.36 10.45 -1.57
N ARG A 53 -2.11 9.42 -1.16
CA ARG A 53 -3.54 9.33 -1.47
C ARG A 53 -4.28 10.52 -0.84
N LEU A 54 -5.06 11.23 -1.63
CA LEU A 54 -5.76 12.44 -1.16
C LEU A 54 -6.76 12.14 -0.05
N ASP A 55 -7.47 11.02 -0.12
CA ASP A 55 -8.44 10.59 0.88
C ASP A 55 -7.83 10.27 2.26
N ARG A 56 -6.50 10.18 2.34
CA ARG A 56 -5.75 9.95 3.59
C ARG A 56 -5.07 11.21 4.13
N ILE A 57 -5.26 12.33 3.47
CA ILE A 57 -4.81 13.65 3.95
C ILE A 57 -5.97 14.27 4.70
N SER A 58 -5.79 14.53 5.99
CA SER A 58 -6.83 15.12 6.85
C SER A 58 -6.67 16.62 7.04
N ASP A 59 -5.48 17.16 6.80
CA ASP A 59 -5.20 18.60 6.92
C ASP A 59 -4.02 19.01 6.04
N VAL A 60 -4.03 20.28 5.60
CA VAL A 60 -2.99 20.88 4.77
C VAL A 60 -2.72 22.31 5.24
N GLU A 61 -1.50 22.57 5.65
CA GLU A 61 -1.01 23.90 6.04
C GLU A 61 0.07 24.36 5.04
N LEU A 62 -0.09 25.54 4.46
CA LEU A 62 0.93 26.18 3.63
C LEU A 62 2.02 26.73 4.53
N THR A 63 3.28 26.57 4.14
CA THR A 63 4.40 27.24 4.81
C THR A 63 4.81 28.51 4.06
N ASP A 64 5.66 29.32 4.65
CA ASP A 64 6.23 30.49 3.99
C ASP A 64 7.45 30.14 3.11
N ASP A 65 7.81 28.84 3.05
CA ASP A 65 8.96 28.37 2.30
C ASP A 65 8.60 28.23 0.82
N SER A 66 9.30 28.97 -0.03
CA SER A 66 9.25 28.77 -1.48
C SER A 66 10.13 27.57 -1.87
N ILE A 67 9.57 26.68 -2.69
CA ILE A 67 10.31 25.55 -3.24
C ILE A 67 10.88 25.90 -4.61
N GLY A 68 12.10 25.42 -4.89
CA GLY A 68 12.65 25.46 -6.25
C GLY A 68 11.80 24.61 -7.20
N ARG A 69 11.76 24.98 -8.47
CA ARG A 69 11.05 24.17 -9.49
C ARG A 69 11.68 22.79 -9.55
N ARG A 70 10.86 21.78 -9.28
CA ARG A 70 11.20 20.37 -9.38
C ARG A 70 10.11 19.71 -10.21
N GLU A 71 10.51 18.95 -11.21
CA GLU A 71 9.57 18.17 -12.01
C GLU A 71 9.36 16.82 -11.35
N PRO A 72 8.14 16.25 -11.40
CA PRO A 72 7.90 14.88 -10.95
C PRO A 72 8.76 13.90 -11.79
N SER A 73 9.08 12.76 -11.21
CA SER A 73 9.74 11.69 -11.96
C SER A 73 8.80 11.11 -13.03
N ASP A 74 9.37 10.46 -14.04
CA ASP A 74 8.60 9.77 -15.09
C ASP A 74 7.91 8.49 -14.57
N LEU A 75 8.14 8.12 -13.30
CA LEU A 75 7.49 6.97 -12.68
C LEU A 75 6.01 7.26 -12.45
N THR A 76 5.15 6.36 -12.92
CA THR A 76 3.71 6.42 -12.65
C THR A 76 3.39 6.01 -11.20
N VAL A 77 2.15 6.27 -10.74
CA VAL A 77 1.65 5.74 -9.46
C VAL A 77 1.78 4.22 -9.43
N GLU A 78 1.44 3.55 -10.53
CA GLU A 78 1.55 2.09 -10.65
C GLU A 78 2.99 1.61 -10.46
N ASP A 79 3.96 2.22 -11.14
CA ASP A 79 5.38 1.88 -11.00
C ASP A 79 5.87 2.10 -9.57
N HIS A 80 5.46 3.20 -8.96
CA HIS A 80 5.84 3.51 -7.58
C HIS A 80 5.25 2.49 -6.59
N LEU A 81 3.98 2.12 -6.73
CA LEU A 81 3.32 1.11 -5.91
C LEU A 81 3.97 -0.27 -6.12
N ALA A 82 4.30 -0.61 -7.36
CA ALA A 82 5.00 -1.84 -7.69
C ALA A 82 6.39 -1.92 -7.04
N GLN A 83 7.10 -0.80 -6.89
CA GLN A 83 8.43 -0.76 -6.27
C GLN A 83 8.39 -0.65 -4.75
N ALA A 84 7.40 0.05 -4.20
CA ALA A 84 7.32 0.36 -2.77
C ALA A 84 6.70 -0.75 -1.90
N GLY A 85 6.12 -1.80 -2.52
CA GLY A 85 5.44 -2.87 -1.81
C GLY A 85 6.39 -3.80 -1.04
N THR A 86 5.87 -4.45 -0.02
CA THR A 86 6.54 -5.52 0.70
C THR A 86 6.35 -6.85 -0.04
N ILE A 87 7.42 -7.62 -0.22
CA ILE A 87 7.28 -8.99 -0.74
C ILE A 87 6.70 -9.86 0.36
N VAL A 88 5.55 -10.46 0.04
CA VAL A 88 4.82 -11.37 0.93
C VAL A 88 4.74 -12.73 0.28
N THR A 89 5.06 -13.78 1.02
CA THR A 89 4.88 -15.15 0.56
C THR A 89 3.58 -15.71 1.10
N VAL A 90 2.69 -16.08 0.22
CA VAL A 90 1.47 -16.84 0.55
C VAL A 90 1.62 -18.29 0.12
N GLU A 91 0.94 -19.19 0.80
CA GLU A 91 0.84 -20.60 0.42
C GLU A 91 -0.61 -20.94 0.10
N CYS A 92 -0.85 -21.54 -1.05
CA CYS A 92 -2.17 -21.93 -1.55
C CYS A 92 -2.12 -23.31 -2.18
N PRO A 93 -3.29 -23.97 -2.44
CA PRO A 93 -3.35 -25.21 -3.22
C PRO A 93 -2.77 -25.00 -4.63
N ALA A 94 -2.13 -26.02 -5.17
CA ALA A 94 -1.59 -25.99 -6.54
C ALA A 94 -2.71 -25.89 -7.61
N SER A 95 -3.94 -26.23 -7.25
CA SER A 95 -5.13 -26.09 -8.09
C SER A 95 -5.79 -24.71 -8.01
N SER A 96 -5.24 -23.78 -7.18
CA SER A 96 -5.80 -22.44 -7.05
C SER A 96 -5.29 -21.56 -8.18
N ASP A 97 -6.21 -20.93 -8.91
CA ASP A 97 -5.92 -19.92 -9.92
C ASP A 97 -6.07 -18.49 -9.35
N ASP A 98 -6.32 -18.36 -8.05
CA ASP A 98 -6.65 -17.09 -7.39
C ASP A 98 -5.56 -16.03 -7.60
N PHE A 99 -4.29 -16.45 -7.68
CA PHE A 99 -3.16 -15.55 -7.86
C PHE A 99 -2.85 -15.22 -9.33
N SER A 100 -3.47 -15.88 -10.30
CA SER A 100 -3.18 -15.67 -11.72
C SER A 100 -3.54 -14.25 -12.19
N SER A 101 -4.50 -13.62 -11.53
CA SER A 101 -4.94 -12.24 -11.79
C SER A 101 -4.19 -11.18 -10.95
N TRP A 102 -3.29 -11.61 -10.04
CA TRP A 102 -2.61 -10.68 -9.16
C TRP A 102 -1.49 -9.92 -9.88
N SER A 103 -1.53 -8.61 -9.83
CA SER A 103 -0.38 -7.79 -10.18
C SER A 103 0.71 -7.92 -9.10
N GLY A 104 1.98 -7.89 -9.52
CA GLY A 104 3.10 -7.92 -8.57
C GLY A 104 3.54 -9.32 -8.12
N VAL A 105 3.08 -10.40 -8.73
CA VAL A 105 3.65 -11.74 -8.51
C VAL A 105 5.11 -11.75 -8.95
N VAL A 106 5.99 -12.11 -8.02
CA VAL A 106 7.46 -12.11 -8.20
C VAL A 106 7.98 -13.52 -8.48
N ASP A 107 7.45 -14.51 -7.78
CA ASP A 107 7.85 -15.91 -7.89
C ASP A 107 6.71 -16.86 -7.55
N VAL A 108 6.69 -18.01 -8.20
CA VAL A 108 5.80 -19.12 -7.89
C VAL A 108 6.62 -20.40 -7.83
N SER A 109 6.65 -21.05 -6.68
CA SER A 109 7.45 -22.25 -6.43
C SER A 109 6.66 -23.32 -5.68
N PRO A 110 7.04 -24.60 -5.79
CA PRO A 110 6.43 -25.68 -5.01
C PRO A 110 6.61 -25.43 -3.50
N SER A 111 5.57 -25.72 -2.71
CA SER A 111 5.69 -25.63 -1.27
C SER A 111 6.48 -26.79 -0.68
N PRO A 112 7.36 -26.55 0.32
CA PRO A 112 8.00 -27.62 1.09
C PRO A 112 7.00 -28.53 1.83
N GLN A 113 5.74 -28.10 1.97
CA GLN A 113 4.68 -28.86 2.66
C GLN A 113 3.99 -29.90 1.78
N GLY A 114 4.43 -30.06 0.54
CA GLY A 114 3.97 -31.12 -0.36
C GLY A 114 3.64 -30.65 -1.78
N PRO A 115 3.53 -31.59 -2.73
CA PRO A 115 3.41 -31.28 -4.15
C PRO A 115 2.06 -30.63 -4.54
N CYS A 116 1.07 -30.73 -3.68
CA CYS A 116 -0.26 -30.15 -3.93
C CYS A 116 -0.40 -28.68 -3.45
N ARG A 117 0.71 -28.05 -3.05
CA ARG A 117 0.73 -26.66 -2.60
C ARG A 117 1.82 -25.85 -3.29
N LEU A 118 1.51 -24.57 -3.51
CA LEU A 118 2.42 -23.59 -4.07
C LEU A 118 2.74 -22.50 -3.04
N ARG A 119 3.93 -21.95 -3.15
CA ARG A 119 4.31 -20.67 -2.56
C ARG A 119 4.34 -19.61 -3.63
N VAL A 120 3.60 -18.55 -3.40
CA VAL A 120 3.53 -17.39 -4.30
C VAL A 120 4.13 -16.20 -3.56
N ALA A 121 5.25 -15.69 -4.07
CA ALA A 121 5.83 -14.44 -3.60
C ALA A 121 5.21 -13.29 -4.40
N VAL A 122 4.53 -12.39 -3.72
CA VAL A 122 3.83 -11.25 -4.33
C VAL A 122 4.29 -9.95 -3.66
N ARG A 123 4.51 -8.93 -4.45
CA ARG A 123 4.80 -7.57 -3.96
C ARG A 123 3.49 -6.87 -3.66
N VAL A 124 3.28 -6.56 -2.40
CA VAL A 124 2.02 -6.02 -1.88
C VAL A 124 2.23 -4.57 -1.46
N SER A 125 1.58 -3.65 -2.14
CA SER A 125 1.54 -2.24 -1.79
C SER A 125 0.35 -1.90 -0.88
N THR A 126 -0.75 -2.64 -0.99
CA THR A 126 -1.98 -2.45 -0.21
C THR A 126 -2.26 -3.69 0.63
N VAL A 127 -2.01 -3.58 1.94
CA VAL A 127 -2.10 -4.70 2.89
C VAL A 127 -3.52 -5.26 2.98
N SER A 128 -4.54 -4.39 3.06
CA SER A 128 -5.95 -4.80 3.15
C SER A 128 -6.37 -5.64 1.93
N TRP A 129 -5.93 -5.27 0.72
CA TRP A 129 -6.19 -6.08 -0.46
C TRP A 129 -5.73 -7.53 -0.30
N LEU A 130 -4.49 -7.75 0.18
CA LEU A 130 -4.01 -9.12 0.38
C LEU A 130 -4.80 -9.85 1.46
N PHE A 131 -5.17 -9.16 2.54
CA PHE A 131 -5.96 -9.74 3.61
C PHE A 131 -7.33 -10.18 3.12
N ASP A 132 -7.99 -9.37 2.29
CA ASP A 132 -9.26 -9.72 1.67
C ASP A 132 -9.13 -10.96 0.78
N GLN A 133 -8.05 -11.06 -0.02
CA GLN A 133 -7.78 -12.26 -0.84
C GLN A 133 -7.59 -13.51 0.03
N VAL A 134 -6.81 -13.41 1.10
CA VAL A 134 -6.56 -14.55 2.01
C VAL A 134 -7.84 -14.99 2.74
N LEU A 135 -8.66 -14.02 3.19
CA LEU A 135 -9.93 -14.32 3.85
C LEU A 135 -10.95 -14.93 2.87
N ALA A 136 -11.05 -14.39 1.65
CA ALA A 136 -11.92 -14.91 0.59
C ALA A 136 -11.60 -16.36 0.20
N ALA A 137 -10.33 -16.76 0.32
CA ALA A 137 -9.90 -18.14 0.07
C ALA A 137 -10.37 -19.15 1.13
N GLY A 138 -11.11 -18.72 2.17
CA GLY A 138 -11.78 -19.61 3.13
C GLY A 138 -10.84 -20.57 3.87
N GLY A 139 -9.61 -20.15 4.19
CA GLY A 139 -8.60 -20.96 4.86
C GLY A 139 -7.70 -21.80 3.94
N ASN A 140 -7.96 -21.82 2.65
CA ASN A 140 -7.12 -22.52 1.66
C ASN A 140 -5.80 -21.77 1.39
N MET A 141 -5.76 -20.48 1.65
CA MET A 141 -4.59 -19.63 1.50
C MET A 141 -4.09 -19.15 2.86
N LYS A 142 -2.77 -19.08 3.04
CA LYS A 142 -2.17 -18.55 4.27
C LYS A 142 -0.94 -17.70 3.96
N ILE A 143 -0.74 -16.64 4.72
CA ILE A 143 0.50 -15.86 4.70
C ILE A 143 1.59 -16.70 5.38
N VAL A 144 2.72 -16.91 4.69
CA VAL A 144 3.89 -17.60 5.21
C VAL A 144 4.90 -16.60 5.78
N GLU A 145 5.24 -15.60 4.99
CA GLU A 145 6.21 -14.54 5.30
C GLU A 145 5.73 -13.18 4.79
N PRO A 146 5.98 -12.10 5.54
CA PRO A 146 6.53 -12.07 6.90
C PRO A 146 5.51 -12.53 7.96
N THR A 147 5.99 -13.18 9.02
CA THR A 147 5.12 -13.75 10.08
C THR A 147 4.28 -12.69 10.80
N ALA A 148 4.81 -11.47 10.95
CA ALA A 148 4.09 -10.35 11.56
C ALA A 148 2.75 -10.03 10.84
N TRP A 149 2.63 -10.34 9.56
CA TRP A 149 1.41 -10.10 8.79
C TRP A 149 0.28 -11.07 9.12
N ARG A 150 0.60 -12.24 9.71
CA ARG A 150 -0.44 -13.16 10.22
C ARG A 150 -1.17 -12.56 11.42
N GLU A 151 -0.45 -11.90 12.31
CA GLU A 151 -1.05 -11.23 13.48
C GLU A 151 -1.89 -10.01 13.04
N GLN A 152 -1.42 -9.29 12.02
CA GLN A 152 -2.18 -8.20 11.43
C GLN A 152 -3.46 -8.70 10.75
N LEU A 153 -3.39 -9.81 10.02
CA LEU A 153 -4.56 -10.45 9.40
C LEU A 153 -5.60 -10.86 10.44
N LEU A 154 -5.17 -11.42 11.57
CA LEU A 154 -6.09 -11.80 12.65
C LEU A 154 -6.81 -10.58 13.23
N ARG A 155 -6.09 -9.49 13.45
CA ARG A 155 -6.71 -8.22 13.91
C ARG A 155 -7.69 -7.68 12.89
N TYR A 156 -7.31 -7.65 11.62
CA TYR A 156 -8.16 -7.21 10.52
C TYR A 156 -9.46 -8.02 10.43
N ALA A 157 -9.38 -9.35 10.53
CA ALA A 157 -10.54 -10.23 10.54
C ALA A 157 -11.45 -9.98 11.76
N GLN A 158 -10.88 -9.69 12.93
CA GLN A 158 -11.64 -9.35 14.14
C GLN A 158 -12.36 -8.00 13.99
N GLU A 159 -11.71 -6.99 13.42
CA GLU A 159 -12.31 -5.68 13.16
C GLU A 159 -13.49 -5.79 12.19
N LEU A 160 -13.33 -6.56 11.10
CA LEU A 160 -14.42 -6.85 10.16
C LEU A 160 -15.60 -7.56 10.84
N SER A 161 -15.33 -8.53 11.71
CA SER A 161 -16.36 -9.25 12.46
C SER A 161 -17.12 -8.32 13.41
N GLN A 162 -16.45 -7.41 14.07
CA GLN A 162 -17.07 -6.45 15.01
C GLN A 162 -17.87 -5.36 14.27
N GLY A 163 -17.42 -4.91 13.10
CA GLY A 163 -18.14 -3.95 12.25
C GLY A 163 -19.45 -4.51 11.68
N ASN A 164 -19.57 -5.83 11.54
CA ASN A 164 -20.78 -6.51 11.05
C ASN A 164 -21.78 -6.84 12.18
N VAL A 165 -21.48 -6.53 13.42
CA VAL A 165 -22.33 -6.78 14.62
C VAL A 165 -22.96 -5.47 15.13
N ALA A 166 -23.09 -4.44 14.31
CA ALA A 166 -23.89 -3.28 14.65
C ALA A 166 -25.39 -3.57 14.46
N PRO A 167 -26.26 -3.16 15.40
CA PRO A 167 -27.65 -3.57 15.54
C PRO A 167 -28.55 -3.12 14.41
#